data_ac7028393b7f7c807993e48b563737fd
#
_entry.id   ac7028393b7f7c807993e48b563737fd
#
_cell.length_a   1.000
_cell.length_b   1.000
_cell.length_c   1.000
_cell.angle_alpha   90.00
_cell.angle_beta   90.00
_cell.angle_gamma   90.00
#
_symmetry.space_group_name_H-M   'P 1'
#
loop_
_entity.id
_entity.type
_entity.pdbx_description
1 polymer ?
#
loop_
_entity_poly.entity_id
_entity_poly.type
_entity_poly.pdbx_seq_one_letter_code
_entity_poly.pdbx_strand_id
1 'polypeptide(L)'
;MLPNWQKKQGPYWPLSNPLSKHYLKKIMKRLFIFLFLLISSLVNAKDQPNIVIIFTDDQGYADVGCFGAEGFETPNLDKMASEGIKFTDFYVAQAVCGASRAALLTGCYPNRIGMLGAPGPKSRHGINPDEILIPEMLKQKGYATGMYGKWHLGHHQKSLPIHHGFDDYYGLPYSNDMWPHHPGVRHLPVNERLKRWPHLPLIQGDKIIDQEITPKEQKDLTTDYTLRAVDFINKNKNNPFFLYVAHSMPHVPLYVHDKNEDKTKNGLYADVMWEIDWSVGKIIDSLKENGID
;
A
#
# COMPACT_ATOMS: atom_id res chain seq x y z
N MET A 1 -23.35 -39.44 -97.74
CA MET A 1 -22.25 -38.48 -97.48
C MET A 1 -22.66 -37.58 -96.32
N LEU A 2 -22.14 -37.80 -95.16
CA LEU A 2 -22.36 -36.95 -93.95
C LEU A 2 -21.00 -36.38 -93.48
N PRO A 3 -20.87 -35.08 -93.18
CA PRO A 3 -19.59 -34.46 -92.83
C PRO A 3 -19.23 -34.69 -91.37
N ASN A 4 -17.95 -34.89 -91.20
CA ASN A 4 -17.24 -35.16 -90.00
C ASN A 4 -17.14 -33.90 -89.10
N TRP A 5 -17.74 -33.91 -87.90
CA TRP A 5 -17.56 -32.85 -86.90
C TRP A 5 -16.42 -33.22 -85.94
N GLN A 6 -15.28 -32.62 -86.14
CA GLN A 6 -14.20 -32.69 -85.22
C GLN A 6 -14.57 -31.88 -83.90
N LYS A 7 -14.67 -32.54 -82.77
CA LYS A 7 -14.79 -31.91 -81.48
C LYS A 7 -13.50 -31.17 -81.17
N LYS A 8 -13.53 -29.86 -81.15
CA LYS A 8 -12.47 -29.04 -80.60
C LYS A 8 -12.51 -29.20 -79.05
N GLN A 9 -11.49 -29.85 -78.51
CA GLN A 9 -11.24 -29.84 -77.08
C GLN A 9 -10.75 -28.43 -76.68
N GLY A 10 -11.45 -27.74 -75.79
CA GLY A 10 -11.04 -26.49 -75.22
C GLY A 10 -9.77 -26.65 -74.32
N PRO A 11 -9.01 -25.60 -74.07
CA PRO A 11 -7.76 -25.68 -73.32
C PRO A 11 -8.00 -26.12 -71.86
N TYR A 12 -7.45 -27.27 -71.51
CA TYR A 12 -7.29 -27.67 -70.10
C TYR A 12 -6.36 -26.68 -69.40
N TRP A 13 -6.88 -25.92 -68.44
CA TRP A 13 -6.05 -25.15 -67.55
C TRP A 13 -5.56 -26.08 -66.45
N PRO A 14 -4.23 -26.29 -66.28
CA PRO A 14 -3.74 -27.10 -65.19
C PRO A 14 -3.88 -26.33 -63.87
N LEU A 15 -4.62 -26.89 -62.91
CA LEU A 15 -4.83 -26.36 -61.53
C LEU A 15 -3.60 -26.46 -60.63
N SER A 16 -2.39 -26.44 -61.20
CA SER A 16 -1.14 -26.49 -60.39
C SER A 16 -0.14 -25.43 -60.85
N ASN A 17 -0.49 -24.16 -60.61
CA ASN A 17 0.50 -23.09 -60.77
C ASN A 17 1.40 -23.06 -59.49
N PRO A 18 2.70 -23.40 -59.63
CA PRO A 18 3.62 -23.40 -58.48
C PRO A 18 3.75 -22.02 -57.80
N LEU A 19 3.42 -20.95 -58.51
CA LEU A 19 3.34 -19.58 -57.97
C LEU A 19 2.23 -19.42 -56.94
N SER A 20 1.12 -20.13 -57.08
CA SER A 20 -0.01 -20.07 -56.12
C SER A 20 0.35 -20.71 -54.78
N LYS A 21 1.09 -21.83 -54.81
CA LYS A 21 1.58 -22.50 -53.58
C LYS A 21 2.61 -21.67 -52.83
N HIS A 22 3.46 -20.94 -53.54
CA HIS A 22 4.44 -20.06 -52.94
C HIS A 22 3.79 -18.81 -52.29
N TYR A 23 2.79 -18.25 -52.98
CA TYR A 23 1.99 -17.12 -52.48
C TYR A 23 1.17 -17.51 -51.24
N LEU A 24 0.53 -18.65 -51.25
CA LEU A 24 -0.21 -19.21 -50.10
C LEU A 24 0.71 -19.47 -48.91
N LYS A 25 1.89 -20.05 -49.09
CA LYS A 25 2.90 -20.20 -48.03
C LYS A 25 3.35 -18.86 -47.46
N LYS A 26 3.51 -17.83 -48.29
CA LYS A 26 3.92 -16.49 -47.87
C LYS A 26 2.83 -15.78 -47.07
N ILE A 27 1.57 -15.94 -47.48
CA ILE A 27 0.39 -15.42 -46.76
C ILE A 27 0.21 -16.15 -45.43
N MET A 28 0.28 -17.48 -45.42
CA MET A 28 0.20 -18.27 -44.20
C MET A 28 1.31 -17.91 -43.20
N LYS A 29 2.54 -17.70 -43.64
CA LYS A 29 3.66 -17.28 -42.79
C LYS A 29 3.42 -15.89 -42.22
N ARG A 30 2.86 -14.94 -42.95
CA ARG A 30 2.48 -13.60 -42.49
C ARG A 30 1.31 -13.66 -41.50
N LEU A 31 0.30 -14.48 -41.77
CA LEU A 31 -0.82 -14.70 -40.83
C LEU A 31 -0.34 -15.34 -39.51
N PHE A 32 0.57 -16.29 -39.62
CA PHE A 32 1.15 -16.95 -38.43
C PHE A 32 1.98 -15.98 -37.58
N ILE A 33 2.77 -15.13 -38.24
CA ILE A 33 3.54 -14.05 -37.52
C ILE A 33 2.58 -13.03 -36.89
N PHE A 34 1.52 -12.65 -37.62
CA PHE A 34 0.52 -11.72 -37.11
C PHE A 34 -0.27 -12.31 -35.92
N LEU A 35 -0.65 -13.57 -36.01
CA LEU A 35 -1.32 -14.31 -34.94
C LEU A 35 -0.38 -14.50 -33.73
N PHE A 36 0.90 -14.79 -33.96
CA PHE A 36 1.91 -14.91 -32.92
C PHE A 36 2.16 -13.56 -32.23
N LEU A 37 2.20 -12.46 -32.98
CA LEU A 37 2.30 -11.09 -32.41
C LEU A 37 1.03 -10.69 -31.64
N LEU A 38 -0.16 -11.12 -32.12
CA LEU A 38 -1.42 -10.92 -31.38
C LEU A 38 -1.47 -11.73 -30.10
N ILE A 39 -1.03 -12.97 -30.13
CA ILE A 39 -0.98 -13.84 -28.92
C ILE A 39 0.08 -13.34 -27.96
N SER A 40 1.24 -12.87 -28.41
CA SER A 40 2.26 -12.29 -27.55
C SER A 40 1.82 -10.96 -26.91
N SER A 41 0.93 -10.19 -27.54
CA SER A 41 0.31 -9.01 -26.92
C SER A 41 -0.80 -9.35 -25.90
N LEU A 42 -1.35 -10.57 -25.96
CA LEU A 42 -2.33 -11.07 -24.98
C LEU A 42 -1.67 -11.77 -23.76
N VAL A 43 -0.39 -12.14 -23.86
CA VAL A 43 0.40 -12.71 -22.77
C VAL A 43 1.21 -11.62 -22.02
N ASN A 44 0.70 -10.41 -21.93
CA ASN A 44 1.08 -9.54 -20.82
C ASN A 44 0.36 -10.04 -19.57
N ALA A 45 0.79 -11.18 -19.09
CA ALA A 45 0.54 -11.60 -17.73
C ALA A 45 0.94 -10.45 -16.80
N LYS A 46 0.11 -10.15 -15.83
CA LYS A 46 0.44 -9.27 -14.71
C LYS A 46 1.71 -9.82 -14.02
N ASP A 47 2.88 -9.53 -14.53
CA ASP A 47 4.15 -9.81 -13.86
C ASP A 47 4.47 -8.80 -12.75
N GLN A 48 3.51 -7.92 -12.43
CA GLN A 48 3.63 -6.88 -11.42
C GLN A 48 2.70 -7.20 -10.25
N PRO A 49 3.24 -7.77 -9.15
CA PRO A 49 2.43 -8.09 -7.97
C PRO A 49 1.92 -6.82 -7.30
N ASN A 50 0.76 -6.90 -6.67
CA ASN A 50 0.34 -5.88 -5.72
C ASN A 50 1.26 -5.93 -4.49
N ILE A 51 1.55 -4.77 -3.92
CA ILE A 51 2.42 -4.66 -2.74
C ILE A 51 1.63 -3.94 -1.65
N VAL A 52 1.42 -4.61 -0.53
CA VAL A 52 0.77 -4.05 0.65
C VAL A 52 1.73 -4.12 1.82
N ILE A 53 2.03 -2.97 2.43
CA ILE A 53 2.77 -2.89 3.68
C ILE A 53 1.82 -2.43 4.76
N ILE A 54 1.62 -3.25 5.78
CA ILE A 54 0.92 -2.86 7.01
C ILE A 54 2.00 -2.67 8.08
N PHE A 55 2.13 -1.46 8.58
CA PHE A 55 3.21 -1.06 9.48
C PHE A 55 2.63 -0.47 10.77
N THR A 56 2.88 -1.12 11.86
CA THR A 56 2.45 -0.72 13.20
C THR A 56 3.48 0.19 13.86
N ASP A 57 3.14 0.81 14.99
CA ASP A 57 4.00 1.75 15.70
C ASP A 57 4.25 1.28 17.14
N ASP A 58 5.51 0.97 17.47
CA ASP A 58 5.95 0.45 18.77
C ASP A 58 5.35 -0.91 19.17
N GLN A 59 5.11 -1.80 18.19
CA GLN A 59 4.67 -3.17 18.42
C GLN A 59 5.87 -4.10 18.66
N GLY A 60 5.83 -4.88 19.72
CA GLY A 60 6.85 -5.88 20.03
C GLY A 60 6.52 -7.27 19.46
N TYR A 61 7.50 -8.17 19.47
CA TYR A 61 7.29 -9.57 19.06
C TYR A 61 6.21 -10.26 19.88
N ALA A 62 6.25 -10.11 21.23
CA ALA A 62 5.30 -10.75 22.13
C ALA A 62 3.86 -10.19 22.03
N ASP A 63 3.62 -9.28 21.12
CA ASP A 63 2.31 -8.67 20.90
C ASP A 63 1.51 -9.33 19.76
N VAL A 64 1.98 -10.46 19.25
CA VAL A 64 1.32 -11.24 18.20
C VAL A 64 1.29 -12.73 18.56
N GLY A 65 0.16 -13.40 18.36
CA GLY A 65 -0.05 -14.80 18.74
C GLY A 65 0.98 -15.73 18.17
N CYS A 66 1.32 -15.61 16.87
CA CYS A 66 2.34 -16.45 16.21
C CYS A 66 3.77 -16.28 16.80
N PHE A 67 4.00 -15.25 17.62
CA PHE A 67 5.23 -15.02 18.37
C PHE A 67 5.07 -15.24 19.88
N GLY A 68 3.89 -15.75 20.34
CA GLY A 68 3.67 -16.15 21.72
C GLY A 68 2.98 -15.08 22.56
N ALA A 69 2.18 -14.17 21.99
CA ALA A 69 1.36 -13.25 22.77
C ALA A 69 0.42 -14.00 23.71
N GLU A 70 0.27 -13.51 24.92
CA GLU A 70 -0.64 -14.03 25.93
C GLU A 70 -1.71 -12.97 26.30
N GLY A 71 -2.91 -13.44 26.65
CA GLY A 71 -4.01 -12.58 27.09
C GLY A 71 -4.87 -11.98 26.00
N PHE A 72 -4.54 -12.14 24.72
CA PHE A 72 -5.36 -11.77 23.56
C PHE A 72 -4.97 -12.58 22.32
N GLU A 73 -5.83 -12.59 21.33
CA GLU A 73 -5.63 -13.36 20.10
C GLU A 73 -5.46 -12.44 18.89
N THR A 74 -4.63 -12.87 17.93
CA THR A 74 -4.40 -12.18 16.65
C THR A 74 -4.60 -13.13 15.46
N PRO A 75 -5.82 -13.67 15.25
CA PRO A 75 -6.06 -14.78 14.34
C PRO A 75 -5.74 -14.45 12.87
N ASN A 76 -5.91 -13.21 12.43
CA ASN A 76 -5.61 -12.80 11.06
C ASN A 76 -4.10 -12.70 10.81
N LEU A 77 -3.36 -12.14 11.76
CA LEU A 77 -1.89 -12.09 11.74
C LEU A 77 -1.29 -13.50 11.84
N ASP A 78 -1.84 -14.35 12.71
CA ASP A 78 -1.40 -15.73 12.88
C ASP A 78 -1.64 -16.54 11.61
N LYS A 79 -2.79 -16.34 10.95
CA LYS A 79 -3.10 -16.95 9.67
C LYS A 79 -2.13 -16.48 8.59
N MET A 80 -1.87 -15.18 8.46
CA MET A 80 -0.91 -14.63 7.52
C MET A 80 0.49 -15.21 7.74
N ALA A 81 0.92 -15.36 8.99
CA ALA A 81 2.19 -15.98 9.34
C ALA A 81 2.26 -17.47 8.95
N SER A 82 1.13 -18.20 9.04
CA SER A 82 1.05 -19.62 8.67
C SER A 82 1.00 -19.84 7.16
N GLU A 83 0.47 -18.89 6.40
CA GLU A 83 0.35 -18.94 4.93
C GLU A 83 1.59 -18.35 4.23
N GLY A 84 2.42 -17.60 4.95
CA GLY A 84 3.58 -16.86 4.41
C GLY A 84 4.89 -17.19 5.10
N ILE A 85 5.74 -16.18 5.25
CA ILE A 85 7.06 -16.29 5.90
C ILE A 85 7.05 -15.46 7.19
N LYS A 86 7.40 -16.10 8.30
CA LYS A 86 7.60 -15.45 9.60
C LYS A 86 9.09 -15.19 9.84
N PHE A 87 9.47 -13.91 9.96
CA PHE A 87 10.84 -13.52 10.28
C PHE A 87 11.03 -13.48 11.80
N THR A 88 11.97 -14.26 12.32
CA THR A 88 12.29 -14.29 13.76
C THR A 88 13.36 -13.28 14.17
N ASP A 89 14.10 -12.75 13.20
CA ASP A 89 15.23 -11.85 13.40
C ASP A 89 15.14 -10.65 12.45
N PHE A 90 14.00 -9.96 12.48
CA PHE A 90 13.78 -8.73 11.71
C PHE A 90 14.02 -7.51 12.60
N TYR A 91 14.92 -6.63 12.17
CA TYR A 91 15.30 -5.43 12.92
C TYR A 91 15.06 -4.17 12.09
N VAL A 92 14.48 -3.14 12.71
CA VAL A 92 14.41 -1.80 12.12
C VAL A 92 15.79 -1.13 12.15
N ALA A 93 16.07 -0.26 11.19
CA ALA A 93 17.37 0.38 11.08
C ALA A 93 17.68 1.33 12.26
N GLN A 94 16.66 1.87 12.90
CA GLN A 94 16.74 2.64 14.15
C GLN A 94 15.40 2.50 14.89
N ALA A 95 15.46 2.21 16.18
CA ALA A 95 14.28 2.01 17.04
C ALA A 95 13.61 3.35 17.42
N VAL A 96 13.29 4.16 16.43
CA VAL A 96 12.56 5.44 16.52
C VAL A 96 11.66 5.60 15.31
N CYS A 97 10.41 5.97 15.50
CA CYS A 97 9.36 5.96 14.48
C CYS A 97 9.73 6.70 13.18
N GLY A 98 10.15 7.96 13.20
CA GLY A 98 10.51 8.71 11.98
C GLY A 98 11.69 8.08 11.24
N ALA A 99 12.76 7.74 11.96
CA ALA A 99 13.95 7.13 11.38
C ALA A 99 13.67 5.73 10.80
N SER A 100 12.89 4.90 11.51
CA SER A 100 12.47 3.58 11.03
C SER A 100 11.66 3.67 9.72
N ARG A 101 10.70 4.61 9.66
CA ARG A 101 9.87 4.85 8.47
C ARG A 101 10.70 5.36 7.29
N ALA A 102 11.64 6.27 7.53
CA ALA A 102 12.57 6.75 6.52
C ALA A 102 13.39 5.61 5.93
N ALA A 103 13.94 4.75 6.78
CA ALA A 103 14.72 3.59 6.33
C ALA A 103 13.88 2.60 5.53
N LEU A 104 12.65 2.31 5.97
CA LEU A 104 11.73 1.42 5.26
C LEU A 104 11.44 1.93 3.85
N LEU A 105 11.09 3.22 3.73
CA LEU A 105 10.63 3.78 2.46
C LEU A 105 11.75 4.11 1.48
N THR A 106 12.98 4.35 1.97
CA THR A 106 14.14 4.70 1.11
C THR A 106 15.12 3.55 0.90
N GLY A 107 15.08 2.51 1.75
CA GLY A 107 16.12 1.47 1.78
C GLY A 107 17.47 1.95 2.32
N CYS A 108 17.54 3.16 2.91
CA CYS A 108 18.78 3.77 3.40
C CYS A 108 18.83 3.83 4.92
N TYR A 109 20.02 3.73 5.50
CA TYR A 109 20.18 4.02 6.92
C TYR A 109 19.82 5.48 7.22
N PRO A 110 19.01 5.76 8.27
CA PRO A 110 18.50 7.11 8.57
C PRO A 110 19.59 8.18 8.71
N ASN A 111 20.75 7.82 9.26
CA ASN A 111 21.88 8.71 9.42
C ASN A 111 22.53 9.13 8.09
N ARG A 112 22.39 8.34 7.03
CA ARG A 112 22.91 8.68 5.69
C ARG A 112 22.07 9.75 5.01
N ILE A 113 20.75 9.74 5.27
CA ILE A 113 19.79 10.66 4.66
C ILE A 113 19.35 11.79 5.63
N GLY A 114 20.00 11.91 6.80
CA GLY A 114 19.73 12.96 7.75
C GLY A 114 18.39 12.84 8.49
N MET A 115 17.71 11.68 8.42
CA MET A 115 16.41 11.45 9.06
C MET A 115 16.56 10.72 10.39
N LEU A 116 17.25 11.35 11.34
CA LEU A 116 17.43 10.83 12.70
C LEU A 116 16.25 11.21 13.59
N GLY A 117 15.80 10.26 14.42
CA GLY A 117 14.78 10.51 15.44
C GLY A 117 13.36 10.62 14.87
N ALA A 118 12.56 11.47 15.49
CA ALA A 118 11.14 11.65 15.23
C ALA A 118 10.82 13.14 15.05
N PRO A 119 10.77 13.66 13.82
CA PRO A 119 10.51 15.08 13.58
C PRO A 119 9.09 15.45 14.02
N GLY A 120 8.99 16.31 15.03
CA GLY A 120 7.72 16.77 15.58
C GLY A 120 7.17 18.01 14.87
N PRO A 121 6.05 18.57 15.37
CA PRO A 121 5.35 19.70 14.76
C PRO A 121 6.14 21.01 14.72
N LYS A 122 7.24 21.10 15.45
CA LYS A 122 8.16 22.25 15.43
C LYS A 122 9.44 21.99 14.63
N SER A 123 9.57 20.81 14.05
CA SER A 123 10.72 20.45 13.24
C SER A 123 10.75 21.29 11.96
N ARG A 124 11.93 21.82 11.62
CA ARG A 124 12.12 22.60 10.39
C ARG A 124 12.52 21.74 9.20
N HIS A 125 12.80 20.46 9.43
CA HIS A 125 13.22 19.49 8.41
C HIS A 125 12.22 18.33 8.33
N GLY A 126 12.21 17.67 7.20
CA GLY A 126 11.57 16.42 6.90
C GLY A 126 12.44 15.63 5.95
N ILE A 127 11.89 14.59 5.35
CA ILE A 127 12.57 13.82 4.31
C ILE A 127 13.02 14.78 3.20
N ASN A 128 14.28 14.62 2.75
CA ASN A 128 14.81 15.42 1.66
C ASN A 128 14.05 15.08 0.36
N PRO A 129 13.58 16.08 -0.41
CA PRO A 129 12.91 15.86 -1.69
C PRO A 129 13.74 15.09 -2.73
N ASP A 130 15.07 15.07 -2.58
CA ASP A 130 15.97 14.34 -3.48
C ASP A 130 16.09 12.84 -3.13
N GLU A 131 15.56 12.40 -1.98
CA GLU A 131 15.51 10.99 -1.61
C GLU A 131 14.39 10.29 -2.39
N ILE A 132 14.72 9.17 -3.03
CA ILE A 132 13.77 8.38 -3.80
C ILE A 132 13.13 7.34 -2.89
N LEU A 133 11.81 7.40 -2.77
CA LEU A 133 11.02 6.48 -1.95
C LEU A 133 10.41 5.35 -2.80
N ILE A 134 10.04 4.24 -2.14
CA ILE A 134 9.39 3.09 -2.78
C ILE A 134 8.23 3.51 -3.72
N PRO A 135 7.27 4.37 -3.30
CA PRO A 135 6.16 4.74 -4.18
C PRO A 135 6.61 5.50 -5.43
N GLU A 136 7.67 6.32 -5.36
CA GLU A 136 8.20 7.02 -6.53
C GLU A 136 8.80 6.05 -7.56
N MET A 137 9.51 5.03 -7.09
CA MET A 137 10.06 3.97 -7.97
C MET A 137 8.95 3.13 -8.61
N LEU A 138 7.94 2.74 -7.81
CA LEU A 138 6.83 1.91 -8.28
C LEU A 138 5.91 2.68 -9.23
N LYS A 139 5.72 3.97 -9.01
CA LYS A 139 4.94 4.84 -9.89
C LYS A 139 5.53 4.90 -11.31
N GLN A 140 6.87 4.88 -11.45
CA GLN A 140 7.55 4.77 -12.76
C GLN A 140 7.27 3.43 -13.47
N LYS A 141 6.78 2.43 -12.73
CA LYS A 141 6.35 1.12 -13.24
C LYS A 141 4.84 1.02 -13.44
N GLY A 142 4.10 2.12 -13.30
CA GLY A 142 2.65 2.17 -13.50
C GLY A 142 1.81 1.74 -12.30
N TYR A 143 2.41 1.64 -11.11
CA TYR A 143 1.66 1.35 -9.89
C TYR A 143 0.82 2.55 -9.46
N ALA A 144 -0.43 2.29 -9.07
CA ALA A 144 -1.19 3.21 -8.23
C ALA A 144 -0.65 3.16 -6.80
N THR A 145 -0.58 4.29 -6.10
CA THR A 145 0.09 4.37 -4.80
C THR A 145 -0.79 5.04 -3.75
N GLY A 146 -1.03 4.36 -2.63
CA GLY A 146 -1.85 4.86 -1.53
C GLY A 146 -1.15 4.77 -0.18
N MET A 147 -1.38 5.76 0.67
CA MET A 147 -0.91 5.76 2.05
C MET A 147 -2.01 6.19 3.01
N TYR A 148 -2.23 5.39 4.05
CA TYR A 148 -3.20 5.69 5.11
C TYR A 148 -2.55 5.49 6.47
N GLY A 149 -2.52 6.58 7.28
CA GLY A 149 -1.96 6.54 8.61
C GLY A 149 -0.87 7.57 8.91
N LYS A 150 -0.01 7.25 9.86
CA LYS A 150 1.06 8.10 10.38
C LYS A 150 2.24 8.19 9.40
N TRP A 151 2.51 9.40 8.90
CA TRP A 151 3.64 9.67 8.01
C TRP A 151 4.99 9.77 8.73
N HIS A 152 5.15 10.75 9.57
CA HIS A 152 6.31 11.04 10.43
C HIS A 152 7.65 11.29 9.71
N LEU A 153 7.62 11.74 8.46
CA LEU A 153 8.81 12.13 7.69
C LEU A 153 8.85 13.62 7.34
N GLY A 154 8.10 14.43 8.10
CA GLY A 154 8.00 15.88 7.91
C GLY A 154 6.56 16.33 7.66
N HIS A 155 6.20 17.48 8.24
CA HIS A 155 4.85 18.03 8.18
C HIS A 155 4.72 19.24 7.26
N HIS A 156 5.84 19.74 6.73
CA HIS A 156 5.81 20.80 5.75
C HIS A 156 5.27 20.28 4.42
N GLN A 157 4.56 21.13 3.68
CA GLN A 157 3.89 20.75 2.44
C GLN A 157 4.79 19.92 1.50
N LYS A 158 6.04 20.35 1.28
CA LYS A 158 6.99 19.64 0.41
C LYS A 158 7.42 18.25 0.91
N SER A 159 7.19 17.97 2.18
CA SER A 159 7.56 16.69 2.80
C SER A 159 6.35 15.76 2.97
N LEU A 160 5.16 16.15 2.52
CA LEU A 160 3.96 15.31 2.63
C LEU A 160 3.99 14.14 1.62
N PRO A 161 3.33 13.03 1.90
CA PRO A 161 3.38 11.81 1.09
C PRO A 161 3.11 12.01 -0.40
N ILE A 162 2.18 12.88 -0.78
CA ILE A 162 1.84 13.12 -2.18
C ILE A 162 2.98 13.79 -2.98
N HIS A 163 3.95 14.42 -2.30
CA HIS A 163 5.16 14.96 -2.93
C HIS A 163 6.31 13.94 -2.98
N HIS A 164 6.06 12.73 -2.44
CA HIS A 164 6.99 11.60 -2.40
C HIS A 164 6.39 10.34 -3.05
N GLY A 165 5.61 10.53 -4.13
CA GLY A 165 5.17 9.46 -4.99
C GLY A 165 3.84 8.79 -4.63
N PHE A 166 3.17 9.16 -3.53
CA PHE A 166 1.82 8.68 -3.24
C PHE A 166 0.76 9.46 -4.02
N ASP A 167 -0.20 8.76 -4.62
CA ASP A 167 -1.34 9.35 -5.34
C ASP A 167 -2.46 9.73 -4.38
N ASP A 168 -2.63 8.97 -3.30
CA ASP A 168 -3.65 9.20 -2.27
C ASP A 168 -3.02 9.10 -0.88
N TYR A 169 -3.39 10.03 -0.01
CA TYR A 169 -2.93 10.11 1.37
C TYR A 169 -4.05 10.58 2.29
N TYR A 170 -4.19 9.88 3.43
CA TYR A 170 -5.01 10.33 4.56
C TYR A 170 -4.34 9.91 5.85
N GLY A 171 -4.09 10.85 6.75
CA GLY A 171 -3.46 10.50 8.03
C GLY A 171 -2.83 11.66 8.77
N LEU A 172 -2.00 11.28 9.74
CA LEU A 172 -1.29 12.19 10.63
C LEU A 172 0.10 12.52 10.10
N PRO A 173 0.50 13.80 10.06
CA PRO A 173 1.84 14.18 9.57
C PRO A 173 2.97 13.79 10.53
N TYR A 174 2.68 13.57 11.81
CA TYR A 174 3.60 13.14 12.86
C TYR A 174 2.89 12.26 13.90
N SER A 175 3.53 11.98 15.04
CA SER A 175 2.98 11.05 16.03
C SER A 175 1.73 11.58 16.72
N ASN A 176 0.80 10.67 17.02
CA ASN A 176 -0.48 10.94 17.66
C ASN A 176 -0.37 11.51 19.10
N ASP A 177 0.77 11.32 19.76
CA ASP A 177 1.07 11.86 21.09
C ASP A 177 1.62 13.29 21.06
N MET A 178 2.04 13.80 19.89
CA MET A 178 2.62 15.14 19.71
C MET A 178 1.52 16.22 19.59
N TRP A 179 0.70 16.37 20.62
CA TRP A 179 -0.51 17.19 20.63
C TRP A 179 -0.81 17.79 22.04
N PRO A 180 -1.77 18.71 22.21
CA PRO A 180 -2.01 19.39 23.49
C PRO A 180 -2.51 18.47 24.62
N HIS A 181 -2.98 17.26 24.30
CA HIS A 181 -3.37 16.27 25.30
C HIS A 181 -2.26 15.27 25.66
N HIS A 182 -1.02 15.52 25.22
CA HIS A 182 0.13 14.70 25.59
C HIS A 182 0.22 14.53 27.13
N PRO A 183 0.44 13.30 27.64
CA PRO A 183 0.44 13.03 29.09
C PRO A 183 1.34 13.94 29.92
N GLY A 184 2.50 14.33 29.38
CA GLY A 184 3.45 15.22 30.04
C GLY A 184 3.04 16.69 30.15
N VAL A 185 1.96 17.11 29.47
CA VAL A 185 1.50 18.51 29.48
C VAL A 185 0.01 18.66 29.82
N ARG A 186 -0.78 17.59 29.82
CA ARG A 186 -2.24 17.65 30.04
C ARG A 186 -2.67 18.28 31.37
N HIS A 187 -1.75 18.33 32.36
CA HIS A 187 -1.96 18.96 33.67
C HIS A 187 -1.82 20.49 33.60
N LEU A 188 -1.24 21.04 32.53
CA LEU A 188 -1.04 22.48 32.36
C LEU A 188 -2.30 23.16 31.83
N PRO A 189 -2.47 24.49 32.00
CA PRO A 189 -3.48 25.27 31.32
C PRO A 189 -3.37 25.13 29.77
N VAL A 190 -4.49 25.23 29.05
CA VAL A 190 -4.56 25.05 27.60
C VAL A 190 -3.56 25.90 26.82
N ASN A 191 -3.42 27.19 27.19
CA ASN A 191 -2.47 28.10 26.55
C ASN A 191 -1.01 27.65 26.71
N GLU A 192 -0.65 26.99 27.83
CA GLU A 192 0.70 26.45 28.05
C GLU A 192 0.93 25.13 27.29
N ARG A 193 -0.11 24.28 27.19
CA ARG A 193 -0.06 23.06 26.37
C ARG A 193 0.20 23.40 24.90
N LEU A 194 -0.56 24.38 24.35
CA LEU A 194 -0.44 24.82 22.97
C LEU A 194 0.92 25.45 22.63
N LYS A 195 1.58 26.07 23.62
CA LYS A 195 2.97 26.54 23.44
C LYS A 195 3.95 25.38 23.25
N ARG A 196 3.69 24.22 23.87
CA ARG A 196 4.54 23.03 23.76
C ARG A 196 4.17 22.18 22.56
N TRP A 197 2.91 21.86 22.41
CA TRP A 197 2.36 21.02 21.36
C TRP A 197 1.21 21.75 20.68
N PRO A 198 1.34 22.09 19.38
CA PRO A 198 0.20 22.61 18.61
C PRO A 198 -0.87 21.54 18.47
N HIS A 199 -2.03 21.95 17.96
CA HIS A 199 -3.07 21.01 17.56
C HIS A 199 -2.54 19.98 16.57
N LEU A 200 -3.06 18.75 16.64
CA LEU A 200 -2.72 17.66 15.75
C LEU A 200 -3.67 17.70 14.55
N PRO A 201 -3.18 18.00 13.34
CA PRO A 201 -4.04 18.05 12.17
C PRO A 201 -4.23 16.66 11.55
N LEU A 202 -5.37 16.47 10.90
CA LEU A 202 -5.63 15.40 9.98
C LEU A 202 -5.50 15.91 8.55
N ILE A 203 -4.80 15.18 7.71
CA ILE A 203 -4.47 15.59 6.35
C ILE A 203 -5.06 14.60 5.34
N GLN A 204 -5.63 15.14 4.26
CA GLN A 204 -5.98 14.37 3.07
C GLN A 204 -5.31 15.00 1.85
N GLY A 205 -4.52 14.21 1.14
CA GLY A 205 -3.64 14.72 0.09
C GLY A 205 -2.62 15.71 0.65
N ASP A 206 -2.72 16.98 0.26
CA ASP A 206 -1.93 18.11 0.78
C ASP A 206 -2.73 19.09 1.64
N LYS A 207 -4.00 18.74 1.94
CA LYS A 207 -4.92 19.63 2.64
C LYS A 207 -5.17 19.16 4.05
N ILE A 208 -5.12 20.08 5.00
CA ILE A 208 -5.62 19.87 6.34
C ILE A 208 -7.14 19.83 6.25
N ILE A 209 -7.75 18.72 6.57
CA ILE A 209 -9.21 18.52 6.60
C ILE A 209 -9.78 18.66 8.00
N ASP A 210 -8.95 18.47 9.02
CA ASP A 210 -9.24 18.77 10.40
C ASP A 210 -8.01 19.41 11.04
N GLN A 211 -8.20 20.55 11.70
CA GLN A 211 -7.11 21.30 12.33
C GLN A 211 -6.76 20.76 13.71
N GLU A 212 -7.67 20.05 14.36
CA GLU A 212 -7.59 19.67 15.77
C GLU A 212 -8.27 18.34 16.05
N ILE A 213 -7.59 17.24 15.76
CA ILE A 213 -8.07 15.92 16.17
C ILE A 213 -8.27 15.88 17.67
N THR A 214 -9.47 15.48 18.08
CA THR A 214 -9.85 15.26 19.47
C THR A 214 -9.52 13.84 19.96
N PRO A 215 -9.55 13.56 21.27
CA PRO A 215 -9.44 12.21 21.79
C PRO A 215 -10.50 11.24 21.26
N LYS A 216 -11.70 11.75 20.92
CA LYS A 216 -12.76 10.95 20.31
C LYS A 216 -12.38 10.53 18.89
N GLU A 217 -11.91 11.46 18.08
CA GLU A 217 -11.52 11.20 16.70
C GLU A 217 -10.26 10.32 16.61
N GLN A 218 -9.36 10.37 17.61
CA GLN A 218 -8.25 9.42 17.67
C GLN A 218 -8.71 7.95 17.77
N LYS A 219 -9.89 7.69 18.37
CA LYS A 219 -10.47 6.36 18.44
C LYS A 219 -10.86 5.80 17.06
N ASP A 220 -11.18 6.67 16.11
CA ASP A 220 -11.67 6.28 14.79
C ASP A 220 -10.52 6.02 13.79
N LEU A 221 -9.29 6.47 14.07
CA LEU A 221 -8.19 6.48 13.10
C LEU A 221 -7.84 5.10 12.54
N THR A 222 -7.74 4.06 13.38
CA THR A 222 -7.40 2.70 12.91
C THR A 222 -8.48 2.17 11.98
N THR A 223 -9.76 2.39 12.33
CA THR A 223 -10.91 2.03 11.49
C THR A 223 -10.90 2.83 10.17
N ASP A 224 -10.66 4.14 10.22
CA ASP A 224 -10.62 5.01 9.03
C ASP A 224 -9.52 4.61 8.06
N TYR A 225 -8.31 4.34 8.55
CA TYR A 225 -7.21 3.87 7.73
C TYR A 225 -7.55 2.54 7.04
N THR A 226 -8.19 1.64 7.76
CA THR A 226 -8.61 0.32 7.26
C THR A 226 -9.64 0.46 6.14
N LEU A 227 -10.70 1.25 6.37
CA LEU A 227 -11.77 1.43 5.39
C LEU A 227 -11.26 2.11 4.11
N ARG A 228 -10.35 3.08 4.24
CA ARG A 228 -9.71 3.73 3.08
C ARG A 228 -8.77 2.77 2.34
N ALA A 229 -8.06 1.91 3.05
CA ALA A 229 -7.24 0.87 2.45
C ALA A 229 -8.07 -0.11 1.61
N VAL A 230 -9.21 -0.56 2.14
CA VAL A 230 -10.16 -1.42 1.44
C VAL A 230 -10.74 -0.72 0.21
N ASP A 231 -11.15 0.55 0.33
CA ASP A 231 -11.65 1.35 -0.81
C ASP A 231 -10.58 1.51 -1.89
N PHE A 232 -9.33 1.78 -1.51
CA PHE A 232 -8.21 1.87 -2.44
C PHE A 232 -7.95 0.56 -3.20
N ILE A 233 -7.98 -0.59 -2.50
CA ILE A 233 -7.85 -1.92 -3.12
C ILE A 233 -8.95 -2.12 -4.15
N ASN A 234 -10.21 -1.85 -3.77
CA ASN A 234 -11.37 -2.03 -4.64
C ASN A 234 -11.29 -1.14 -5.90
N LYS A 235 -10.82 0.08 -5.77
CA LYS A 235 -10.64 1.03 -6.88
C LYS A 235 -9.51 0.60 -7.84
N ASN A 236 -8.47 -0.03 -7.32
CA ASN A 236 -7.25 -0.33 -8.07
C ASN A 236 -7.08 -1.81 -8.42
N LYS A 237 -8.07 -2.67 -8.17
CA LYS A 237 -8.00 -4.13 -8.36
C LYS A 237 -7.57 -4.60 -9.76
N ASN A 238 -7.72 -3.76 -10.78
CA ASN A 238 -7.36 -4.09 -12.16
C ASN A 238 -5.96 -3.59 -12.57
N ASN A 239 -5.28 -2.87 -11.69
CA ASN A 239 -3.95 -2.30 -11.91
C ASN A 239 -3.00 -2.75 -10.80
N PRO A 240 -1.69 -2.80 -11.05
CA PRO A 240 -0.74 -2.98 -9.96
C PRO A 240 -0.79 -1.80 -9.00
N PHE A 241 -0.73 -2.07 -7.72
CA PHE A 241 -0.72 -1.01 -6.71
C PHE A 241 0.27 -1.27 -5.57
N PHE A 242 0.68 -0.18 -4.96
CA PHE A 242 1.42 -0.13 -3.70
C PHE A 242 0.56 0.57 -2.65
N LEU A 243 0.27 -0.14 -1.58
CA LEU A 243 -0.52 0.36 -0.46
C LEU A 243 0.33 0.33 0.83
N TYR A 244 0.47 1.47 1.48
CA TYR A 244 1.14 1.61 2.77
C TYR A 244 0.14 1.99 3.84
N VAL A 245 -0.24 1.04 4.69
CA VAL A 245 -1.11 1.25 5.85
C VAL A 245 -0.23 1.39 7.09
N ALA A 246 -0.03 2.63 7.52
CA ALA A 246 0.89 3.00 8.58
C ALA A 246 0.10 3.34 9.85
N HIS A 247 -0.31 2.31 10.60
CA HIS A 247 -1.06 2.52 11.84
C HIS A 247 -0.32 3.41 12.83
N SER A 248 -1.07 4.23 13.58
CA SER A 248 -0.55 5.00 14.70
C SER A 248 -0.48 4.17 15.98
N MET A 249 -1.24 3.07 16.04
CA MET A 249 -1.29 2.13 17.14
C MET A 249 -0.29 0.97 16.93
N PRO A 250 0.17 0.32 18.01
CA PRO A 250 -0.18 0.52 19.43
C PRO A 250 0.67 1.59 20.16
N HIS A 251 1.20 2.60 19.48
CA HIS A 251 1.91 3.71 20.14
C HIS A 251 1.01 4.47 21.14
N VAL A 252 1.55 4.80 22.28
CA VAL A 252 0.83 5.56 23.31
C VAL A 252 0.63 7.03 22.91
N PRO A 253 -0.46 7.70 23.35
CA PRO A 253 -1.59 7.16 24.11
C PRO A 253 -2.46 6.24 23.27
N LEU A 254 -2.94 5.17 23.89
CA LEU A 254 -3.73 4.15 23.21
C LEU A 254 -5.15 4.64 22.97
N TYR A 255 -5.63 4.36 21.77
CA TYR A 255 -7.02 4.59 21.35
C TYR A 255 -7.54 3.39 20.59
N VAL A 256 -8.78 3.03 20.82
CA VAL A 256 -9.52 1.98 20.14
C VAL A 256 -10.93 2.50 19.81
N HIS A 257 -11.49 2.08 18.70
CA HIS A 257 -12.84 2.48 18.32
C HIS A 257 -13.85 2.01 19.36
N ASP A 258 -14.86 2.84 19.67
CA ASP A 258 -15.86 2.56 20.74
C ASP A 258 -16.53 1.17 20.62
N LYS A 259 -16.72 0.67 19.38
CA LYS A 259 -17.27 -0.69 19.13
C LYS A 259 -16.35 -1.81 19.57
N ASN A 260 -15.05 -1.53 19.73
CA ASN A 260 -14.01 -2.50 20.06
C ASN A 260 -13.50 -2.32 21.48
N GLU A 261 -13.97 -1.29 22.20
CA GLU A 261 -13.66 -1.07 23.61
C GLU A 261 -14.18 -2.24 24.46
N ASP A 262 -13.34 -2.72 25.35
CA ASP A 262 -13.61 -3.89 26.21
C ASP A 262 -13.94 -5.21 25.46
N LYS A 263 -13.49 -5.28 24.20
CA LYS A 263 -13.74 -6.44 23.32
C LYS A 263 -13.04 -7.69 23.79
N THR A 264 -11.80 -7.59 24.22
CA THR A 264 -10.98 -8.72 24.64
C THR A 264 -11.16 -9.06 26.13
N LYS A 265 -11.71 -8.17 26.93
CA LYS A 265 -11.78 -8.26 28.40
C LYS A 265 -10.40 -8.27 29.10
N ASN A 266 -9.33 -7.95 28.35
CA ASN A 266 -7.93 -7.96 28.81
C ASN A 266 -7.30 -6.56 28.82
N GLY A 267 -8.14 -5.50 28.79
CA GLY A 267 -7.71 -4.10 28.87
C GLY A 267 -7.41 -3.47 27.52
N LEU A 268 -7.20 -2.16 27.56
CA LEU A 268 -7.13 -1.31 26.36
C LEU A 268 -6.04 -1.72 25.37
N TYR A 269 -4.88 -2.19 25.84
CA TYR A 269 -3.81 -2.64 24.96
C TYR A 269 -4.24 -3.86 24.11
N ALA A 270 -4.87 -4.83 24.75
CA ALA A 270 -5.39 -6.01 24.09
C ALA A 270 -6.49 -5.66 23.07
N ASP A 271 -7.35 -4.71 23.39
CA ASP A 271 -8.39 -4.22 22.46
C ASP A 271 -7.78 -3.52 21.23
N VAL A 272 -6.72 -2.74 21.43
CA VAL A 272 -5.95 -2.10 20.34
C VAL A 272 -5.31 -3.17 19.44
N MET A 273 -4.69 -4.20 20.01
CA MET A 273 -4.10 -5.29 19.25
C MET A 273 -5.16 -6.08 18.47
N TRP A 274 -6.33 -6.30 19.08
CA TRP A 274 -7.47 -6.91 18.42
C TRP A 274 -7.93 -6.06 17.22
N GLU A 275 -8.00 -4.72 17.37
CA GLU A 275 -8.41 -3.83 16.28
C GLU A 275 -7.38 -3.79 15.14
N ILE A 276 -6.09 -3.86 15.43
CA ILE A 276 -5.03 -3.98 14.42
C ILE A 276 -5.19 -5.32 13.66
N ASP A 277 -5.40 -6.42 14.38
CA ASP A 277 -5.62 -7.73 13.76
C ASP A 277 -6.88 -7.75 12.88
N TRP A 278 -7.96 -7.13 13.36
CA TRP A 278 -9.18 -6.92 12.56
C TRP A 278 -8.90 -6.11 11.29
N SER A 279 -8.09 -5.05 11.38
CA SER A 279 -7.68 -4.26 10.22
C SER A 279 -6.92 -5.09 9.19
N VAL A 280 -5.96 -5.90 9.63
CA VAL A 280 -5.23 -6.84 8.76
C VAL A 280 -6.20 -7.82 8.07
N GLY A 281 -7.15 -8.39 8.83
CA GLY A 281 -8.18 -9.27 8.30
C GLY A 281 -9.00 -8.60 7.20
N LYS A 282 -9.48 -7.36 7.41
CA LYS A 282 -10.26 -6.60 6.42
C LYS A 282 -9.50 -6.32 5.13
N ILE A 283 -8.22 -6.01 5.24
CA ILE A 283 -7.36 -5.77 4.08
C ILE A 283 -7.15 -7.07 3.29
N ILE A 284 -6.83 -8.18 3.96
CA ILE A 284 -6.66 -9.50 3.33
C ILE A 284 -7.96 -9.98 2.69
N ASP A 285 -9.10 -9.84 3.39
CA ASP A 285 -10.40 -10.21 2.86
C ASP A 285 -10.71 -9.44 1.56
N SER A 286 -10.43 -8.14 1.53
CA SER A 286 -10.62 -7.33 0.33
C SER A 286 -9.74 -7.79 -0.84
N LEU A 287 -8.50 -8.21 -0.60
CA LEU A 287 -7.64 -8.78 -1.64
C LEU A 287 -8.24 -10.10 -2.17
N LYS A 288 -8.67 -10.99 -1.29
CA LYS A 288 -9.29 -12.29 -1.64
C LYS A 288 -10.61 -12.12 -2.39
N GLU A 289 -11.50 -11.24 -1.93
CA GLU A 289 -12.78 -10.94 -2.57
C GLU A 289 -12.61 -10.41 -4.01
N ASN A 290 -11.51 -9.74 -4.29
CA ASN A 290 -11.16 -9.24 -5.61
C ASN A 290 -10.30 -10.24 -6.43
N GLY A 291 -9.89 -11.39 -5.87
CA GLY A 291 -9.06 -12.40 -6.55
C GLY A 291 -7.65 -11.89 -6.89
N ILE A 292 -7.03 -11.11 -6.00
CA ILE A 292 -5.72 -10.47 -6.19
C ILE A 292 -4.81 -10.64 -4.96
N ASP A 293 -5.11 -11.61 -4.11
CA ASP A 293 -4.35 -12.03 -2.92
C ASP A 293 -3.08 -12.82 -3.24
#